data_637c6f3a4267e941a4cfcfbb2c06054d
#
_entry.id   637c6f3a4267e941a4cfcfbb2c06054d
#
_cell.length_a   1.000
_cell.length_b   1.000
_cell.length_c   1.000
_cell.angle_alpha   90.00
_cell.angle_beta   90.00
_cell.angle_gamma   90.00
#
_symmetry.space_group_name_H-M   'P 1'
#
loop_
_entity.id
_entity.type
_entity.pdbx_description
1 polymer ?
#
loop_
_entity_poly.entity_id
_entity_poly.type
_entity_poly.pdbx_seq_one_letter_code
_entity_poly.pdbx_strand_id
1 'polypeptide(L)'
;MINSNFFIHDSDRAALSALKAIPGFTQLFKAFMKVWSEKQFRIQNMSTNLRISEKQLSRYYDMLVPICEKLGIDVPEIYLELNVVPNAYTAGDTKPFIVITSGLLENMPDELIPTVLAHECGHIVCHHCLYSTLGRVILSGAISYFGLNDLAVMPIQAAFSYWMRCSELSADRAAALCDGSSDKIVEMCMRFAGYNKNIAAEANMEEFMKQAVEYREMVGDSKWNKTLESMLLSQMDHPLNAVRAYECAEWSKTEGFGKLVTYMEKTCNSNGGNICEYLNEIPMAEASKYYIGKNVDEVKEMLGELGFTNINTLRITQLNTFARNCQVLSIKVDGKDGFNMCDWFPIDADVTVEYYKPETEEEIAAAHPGQLRVPNSTRFYIGKMYLDVQVELKNAGFTNVVSVEQPKDKRGWLNKNGETGEVSIDGLKQFNKGDWFDKDAPIEVVYYTYPAN
;
A
#
# COMPACT_ATOMS: atom_id res chain seq x y z
N MET A 1 -6.50 19.37 -2.63
CA MET A 1 -6.17 18.30 -3.64
C MET A 1 -6.82 17.01 -3.18
N ILE A 2 -7.64 16.36 -4.00
CA ILE A 2 -8.22 15.09 -3.64
C ILE A 2 -7.14 13.99 -3.73
N ASN A 3 -7.07 13.13 -2.71
CA ASN A 3 -6.18 11.97 -2.77
C ASN A 3 -6.83 10.88 -3.63
N SER A 4 -6.13 10.41 -4.68
CA SER A 4 -6.64 9.37 -5.57
C SER A 4 -7.01 8.07 -4.84
N ASN A 5 -6.37 7.78 -3.69
CA ASN A 5 -6.71 6.63 -2.86
C ASN A 5 -8.15 6.60 -2.38
N PHE A 6 -8.85 7.74 -2.35
CA PHE A 6 -10.25 7.81 -1.93
C PHE A 6 -11.25 7.34 -3.00
N PHE A 7 -10.83 7.26 -4.25
CA PHE A 7 -11.71 6.86 -5.34
C PHE A 7 -11.13 5.79 -6.28
N ILE A 8 -9.82 5.49 -6.20
CA ILE A 8 -9.21 4.45 -7.03
C ILE A 8 -9.95 3.11 -6.85
N HIS A 9 -10.21 2.40 -7.95
CA HIS A 9 -10.95 1.15 -7.89
C HIS A 9 -10.09 0.02 -7.33
N ASP A 10 -10.67 -0.84 -6.48
CA ASP A 10 -9.94 -1.95 -5.81
C ASP A 10 -9.29 -2.90 -6.82
N SER A 11 -9.96 -3.18 -7.95
CA SER A 11 -9.42 -4.03 -9.01
C SER A 11 -8.19 -3.41 -9.67
N ASP A 12 -8.13 -2.08 -9.84
CA ASP A 12 -6.97 -1.38 -10.39
C ASP A 12 -5.75 -1.55 -9.46
N ARG A 13 -5.93 -1.22 -8.20
CA ARG A 13 -4.87 -1.36 -7.19
C ARG A 13 -4.36 -2.81 -7.09
N ALA A 14 -5.28 -3.77 -7.01
CA ALA A 14 -4.94 -5.19 -6.92
C ALA A 14 -4.22 -5.67 -8.18
N ALA A 15 -4.67 -5.27 -9.37
CA ALA A 15 -4.06 -5.65 -10.64
C ALA A 15 -2.66 -5.06 -10.80
N LEU A 16 -2.44 -3.78 -10.44
CA LEU A 16 -1.12 -3.15 -10.49
C LEU A 16 -0.15 -3.80 -9.50
N SER A 17 -0.62 -4.11 -8.29
CA SER A 17 0.18 -4.82 -7.30
C SER A 17 0.59 -6.22 -7.79
N ALA A 18 -0.35 -6.97 -8.35
CA ALA A 18 -0.08 -8.29 -8.93
C ALA A 18 0.90 -8.21 -10.10
N LEU A 19 0.74 -7.24 -11.00
CA LEU A 19 1.67 -6.98 -12.11
C LEU A 19 3.10 -6.73 -11.62
N LYS A 20 3.27 -5.87 -10.62
CA LYS A 20 4.58 -5.54 -10.03
C LYS A 20 5.24 -6.74 -9.35
N ALA A 21 4.47 -7.71 -8.88
CA ALA A 21 4.95 -8.92 -8.22
C ALA A 21 5.43 -10.02 -9.20
N ILE A 22 5.17 -9.89 -10.53
CA ILE A 22 5.58 -10.88 -11.51
C ILE A 22 7.12 -10.91 -11.63
N PRO A 23 7.75 -12.10 -11.54
CA PRO A 23 9.17 -12.23 -11.78
C PRO A 23 9.59 -11.65 -13.13
N GLY A 24 10.64 -10.81 -13.14
CA GLY A 24 11.11 -10.14 -14.35
C GLY A 24 10.51 -8.76 -14.62
N PHE A 25 9.39 -8.40 -14.00
CA PHE A 25 8.77 -7.08 -14.15
C PHE A 25 9.74 -5.94 -13.81
N THR A 26 10.41 -6.02 -12.66
CA THR A 26 11.36 -4.96 -12.22
C THR A 26 12.50 -4.78 -13.21
N GLN A 27 13.03 -5.86 -13.79
CA GLN A 27 14.09 -5.81 -14.80
C GLN A 27 13.60 -5.15 -16.08
N LEU A 28 12.42 -5.53 -16.55
CA LEU A 28 11.77 -4.93 -17.71
C LEU A 28 11.51 -3.43 -17.52
N PHE A 29 10.95 -3.06 -16.35
CA PHE A 29 10.70 -1.67 -16.01
C PHE A 29 12.00 -0.83 -16.01
N LYS A 30 13.07 -1.34 -15.39
CA LYS A 30 14.38 -0.68 -15.41
C LYS A 30 14.97 -0.57 -16.82
N ALA A 31 14.77 -1.57 -17.67
CA ALA A 31 15.23 -1.53 -19.07
C ALA A 31 14.44 -0.46 -19.85
N PHE A 32 13.14 -0.39 -19.68
CA PHE A 32 12.30 0.65 -20.26
C PHE A 32 12.74 2.05 -19.82
N MET A 33 12.94 2.29 -18.52
CA MET A 33 13.36 3.59 -17.99
C MET A 33 14.72 4.08 -18.52
N LYS A 34 15.58 3.19 -19.02
CA LYS A 34 16.85 3.57 -19.65
C LYS A 34 16.68 4.19 -21.05
N VAL A 35 15.64 3.79 -21.77
CA VAL A 35 15.38 4.25 -23.15
C VAL A 35 14.20 5.22 -23.21
N TRP A 36 13.38 5.27 -22.18
CA TRP A 36 12.22 6.14 -22.05
C TRP A 36 12.65 7.61 -21.99
N SER A 37 12.00 8.45 -22.77
CA SER A 37 12.21 9.89 -22.75
C SER A 37 10.92 10.64 -23.09
N GLU A 38 10.34 11.30 -22.09
CA GLU A 38 9.17 12.18 -22.28
C GLU A 38 9.44 13.26 -23.32
N LYS A 39 10.68 13.76 -23.39
CA LYS A 39 11.08 14.77 -24.37
C LYS A 39 10.86 14.32 -25.81
N GLN A 40 11.07 13.02 -26.12
CA GLN A 40 10.85 12.48 -27.46
C GLN A 40 9.37 12.51 -27.84
N PHE A 41 8.48 12.12 -26.94
CA PHE A 41 7.02 12.17 -27.16
C PHE A 41 6.54 13.62 -27.32
N ARG A 42 7.06 14.54 -26.49
CA ARG A 42 6.75 15.95 -26.63
C ARG A 42 7.20 16.51 -27.98
N ILE A 43 8.42 16.19 -28.44
CA ILE A 43 8.93 16.59 -29.76
C ILE A 43 8.03 16.04 -30.85
N GLN A 44 7.64 14.77 -30.78
CA GLN A 44 6.73 14.14 -31.74
C GLN A 44 5.39 14.89 -31.80
N ASN A 45 4.74 15.11 -30.66
CA ASN A 45 3.48 15.86 -30.62
C ASN A 45 3.61 17.27 -31.17
N MET A 46 4.67 18.00 -30.81
CA MET A 46 4.91 19.34 -31.30
C MET A 46 5.19 19.41 -32.82
N SER A 47 5.67 18.31 -33.40
CA SER A 47 5.99 18.26 -34.84
C SER A 47 4.83 17.80 -35.74
N THR A 48 3.89 17.03 -35.16
CA THR A 48 2.84 16.36 -35.95
C THR A 48 1.42 16.77 -35.55
N ASN A 49 1.21 17.21 -34.31
CA ASN A 49 -0.12 17.46 -33.75
C ASN A 49 -0.36 18.96 -33.50
N LEU A 50 -1.62 19.36 -33.50
CA LEU A 50 -2.01 20.74 -33.22
C LEU A 50 -2.09 20.95 -31.69
N ARG A 51 -1.25 21.83 -31.14
CA ARG A 51 -1.28 22.11 -29.71
C ARG A 51 -2.52 22.93 -29.34
N ILE A 52 -3.26 22.48 -28.35
CA ILE A 52 -4.38 23.21 -27.74
C ILE A 52 -3.85 24.10 -26.62
N SER A 53 -4.29 25.35 -26.58
CA SER A 53 -3.82 26.34 -25.61
C SER A 53 -4.83 27.48 -25.48
N GLU A 54 -4.61 28.39 -24.56
CA GLU A 54 -5.41 29.64 -24.39
C GLU A 54 -5.58 30.45 -25.70
N LYS A 55 -4.62 30.32 -26.63
CA LYS A 55 -4.60 31.06 -27.89
C LYS A 55 -5.00 30.22 -29.11
N GLN A 56 -5.12 28.91 -28.95
CA GLN A 56 -5.42 27.99 -30.05
C GLN A 56 -6.34 26.90 -29.54
N LEU A 57 -7.54 26.81 -30.14
CA LEU A 57 -8.60 25.90 -29.69
C LEU A 57 -8.97 26.11 -28.21
N SER A 58 -8.99 27.39 -27.77
CA SER A 58 -9.14 27.81 -26.37
C SER A 58 -10.36 27.16 -25.71
N ARG A 59 -11.45 26.94 -26.44
CA ARG A 59 -12.64 26.26 -25.94
C ARG A 59 -12.32 24.94 -25.19
N TYR A 60 -11.44 24.13 -25.74
CA TYR A 60 -11.07 22.85 -25.11
C TYR A 60 -10.07 23.04 -23.94
N TYR A 61 -9.20 24.03 -24.05
CA TYR A 61 -8.32 24.42 -22.96
C TYR A 61 -9.12 24.93 -21.75
N ASP A 62 -10.11 25.78 -21.99
CA ASP A 62 -10.97 26.34 -20.95
C ASP A 62 -11.85 25.26 -20.27
N MET A 63 -12.15 24.15 -20.97
CA MET A 63 -12.80 22.97 -20.36
C MET A 63 -11.86 22.20 -19.44
N LEU A 64 -10.56 22.15 -19.76
CA LEU A 64 -9.56 21.36 -19.03
C LEU A 64 -9.16 22.00 -17.70
N VAL A 65 -8.99 23.32 -17.65
CA VAL A 65 -8.51 24.05 -16.47
C VAL A 65 -9.32 23.76 -15.21
N PRO A 66 -10.66 23.90 -15.18
CA PRO A 66 -11.44 23.64 -13.98
C PRO A 66 -11.44 22.18 -13.55
N ILE A 67 -11.21 21.24 -14.48
CA ILE A 67 -11.06 19.81 -14.18
C ILE A 67 -9.76 19.59 -13.40
N CYS A 68 -8.66 20.18 -13.88
CA CYS A 68 -7.36 20.11 -13.21
C CYS A 68 -7.40 20.74 -11.82
N GLU A 69 -8.08 21.86 -11.65
CA GLU A 69 -8.30 22.49 -10.35
C GLU A 69 -9.07 21.57 -9.38
N LYS A 70 -10.16 20.95 -9.85
CA LYS A 70 -10.95 19.97 -9.06
C LYS A 70 -10.10 18.77 -8.60
N LEU A 71 -9.31 18.22 -9.50
CA LEU A 71 -8.47 17.06 -9.23
C LEU A 71 -7.16 17.43 -8.51
N GLY A 72 -6.78 18.71 -8.51
CA GLY A 72 -5.57 19.22 -7.89
C GLY A 72 -4.30 18.80 -8.61
N ILE A 73 -4.33 18.79 -9.95
CA ILE A 73 -3.18 18.50 -10.81
C ILE A 73 -2.79 19.75 -11.61
N ASP A 74 -1.54 19.83 -12.01
CA ASP A 74 -1.10 20.83 -12.98
C ASP A 74 -1.80 20.61 -14.33
N VAL A 75 -2.11 21.71 -15.05
CA VAL A 75 -2.74 21.60 -16.38
C VAL A 75 -1.76 20.95 -17.36
N PRO A 76 -2.04 19.74 -17.86
CA PRO A 76 -1.16 19.05 -18.79
C PRO A 76 -1.14 19.72 -20.16
N GLU A 77 -0.09 19.50 -20.94
CA GLU A 77 -0.11 19.84 -22.37
C GLU A 77 -1.18 19.01 -23.07
N ILE A 78 -1.98 19.63 -23.94
CA ILE A 78 -3.01 18.93 -24.70
C ILE A 78 -2.80 19.16 -26.20
N TYR A 79 -3.00 18.11 -27.00
CA TYR A 79 -2.79 18.09 -28.44
C TYR A 79 -3.99 17.51 -29.17
N LEU A 80 -4.26 18.00 -30.36
CA LEU A 80 -5.22 17.45 -31.31
C LEU A 80 -4.45 16.70 -32.40
N GLU A 81 -4.75 15.39 -32.54
CA GLU A 81 -4.21 14.49 -33.55
C GLU A 81 -5.23 14.28 -34.69
N LEU A 82 -4.77 14.31 -35.92
CA LEU A 82 -5.61 13.92 -37.08
C LEU A 82 -5.79 12.41 -37.10
N ASN A 83 -6.92 11.94 -36.62
CA ASN A 83 -7.29 10.53 -36.62
C ASN A 83 -8.82 10.41 -36.66
N VAL A 84 -9.34 9.63 -37.57
CA VAL A 84 -10.80 9.44 -37.77
C VAL A 84 -11.44 8.57 -36.69
N VAL A 85 -10.62 7.77 -35.95
CA VAL A 85 -11.11 6.95 -34.84
C VAL A 85 -11.32 7.83 -33.63
N PRO A 86 -12.55 7.88 -33.07
CA PRO A 86 -12.81 8.61 -31.82
C PRO A 86 -11.97 8.07 -30.67
N ASN A 87 -11.02 8.87 -30.19
CA ASN A 87 -10.14 8.47 -29.10
C ASN A 87 -9.57 9.68 -28.36
N ALA A 88 -9.21 9.44 -27.09
CA ALA A 88 -8.31 10.28 -26.31
C ALA A 88 -7.34 9.39 -25.55
N TYR A 89 -6.17 9.88 -25.23
CA TYR A 89 -5.22 9.16 -24.40
C TYR A 89 -4.26 10.07 -23.65
N THR A 90 -3.77 9.58 -22.55
CA THR A 90 -2.76 10.24 -21.73
C THR A 90 -1.47 9.43 -21.72
N ALA A 91 -0.33 10.13 -21.77
CA ALA A 91 1.00 9.51 -21.65
C ALA A 91 1.97 10.46 -20.94
N GLY A 92 3.12 9.95 -20.53
CA GLY A 92 4.14 10.69 -19.81
C GLY A 92 4.36 10.14 -18.38
N ASP A 93 5.05 10.90 -17.55
CA ASP A 93 5.33 10.57 -16.16
C ASP A 93 5.36 11.87 -15.32
N THR A 94 6.49 12.62 -15.37
CA THR A 94 6.67 13.86 -14.62
C THR A 94 5.96 15.06 -15.27
N LYS A 95 5.76 15.01 -16.59
CA LYS A 95 5.01 15.99 -17.37
C LYS A 95 4.06 15.28 -18.32
N PRO A 96 2.97 14.74 -17.81
CA PRO A 96 1.99 14.05 -18.63
C PRO A 96 1.35 15.00 -19.63
N PHE A 97 0.89 14.44 -20.74
CA PHE A 97 0.16 15.17 -21.77
C PHE A 97 -1.06 14.37 -22.21
N ILE A 98 -2.05 15.08 -22.73
CA ILE A 98 -3.29 14.49 -23.27
C ILE A 98 -3.27 14.68 -24.79
N VAL A 99 -3.69 13.67 -25.55
CA VAL A 99 -3.97 13.75 -26.98
C VAL A 99 -5.43 13.41 -27.20
N ILE A 100 -6.13 14.26 -27.95
CA ILE A 100 -7.49 13.99 -28.42
C ILE A 100 -7.48 13.88 -29.95
N THR A 101 -8.30 13.01 -30.50
CA THR A 101 -8.38 12.82 -31.97
C THR A 101 -9.44 13.73 -32.58
N SER A 102 -9.25 14.09 -33.85
CA SER A 102 -10.29 14.79 -34.64
C SER A 102 -11.58 13.99 -34.69
N GLY A 103 -11.48 12.66 -34.79
CA GLY A 103 -12.65 11.77 -34.77
C GLY A 103 -13.43 11.82 -33.46
N LEU A 104 -12.75 12.06 -32.31
CA LEU A 104 -13.44 12.29 -31.04
C LEU A 104 -14.30 13.55 -31.12
N LEU A 105 -13.73 14.67 -31.58
CA LEU A 105 -14.43 15.95 -31.66
C LEU A 105 -15.58 15.96 -32.65
N GLU A 106 -15.52 15.07 -33.67
CA GLU A 106 -16.59 14.91 -34.69
C GLU A 106 -17.76 14.06 -34.18
N ASN A 107 -17.48 13.08 -33.31
CA ASN A 107 -18.46 12.07 -32.89
C ASN A 107 -18.98 12.26 -31.46
N MET A 108 -18.23 12.96 -30.60
CA MET A 108 -18.64 13.21 -29.23
C MET A 108 -19.32 14.58 -29.13
N PRO A 109 -20.51 14.69 -28.49
CA PRO A 109 -21.12 15.99 -28.21
C PRO A 109 -20.24 16.86 -27.34
N ASP A 110 -20.29 18.18 -27.56
CA ASP A 110 -19.48 19.15 -26.80
C ASP A 110 -19.69 19.05 -25.29
N GLU A 111 -20.89 18.65 -24.84
CA GLU A 111 -21.25 18.49 -23.43
C GLU A 111 -20.53 17.33 -22.75
N LEU A 112 -20.05 16.36 -23.54
CA LEU A 112 -19.31 15.18 -23.06
C LEU A 112 -17.79 15.32 -23.17
N ILE A 113 -17.27 16.30 -23.91
CA ILE A 113 -15.82 16.52 -24.03
C ILE A 113 -15.19 16.80 -22.65
N PRO A 114 -15.79 17.61 -21.75
CA PRO A 114 -15.25 17.75 -20.39
C PRO A 114 -15.15 16.44 -19.62
N THR A 115 -16.12 15.53 -19.79
CA THR A 115 -16.12 14.21 -19.16
C THR A 115 -14.96 13.33 -19.67
N VAL A 116 -14.71 13.35 -21.01
CA VAL A 116 -13.54 12.67 -21.59
C VAL A 116 -12.24 13.24 -21.06
N LEU A 117 -12.11 14.57 -20.99
CA LEU A 117 -10.92 15.24 -20.44
C LEU A 117 -10.74 14.91 -18.96
N ALA A 118 -11.83 14.84 -18.19
CA ALA A 118 -11.78 14.45 -16.78
C ALA A 118 -11.37 12.99 -16.59
N HIS A 119 -11.77 12.10 -17.49
CA HIS A 119 -11.31 10.71 -17.55
C HIS A 119 -9.80 10.64 -17.80
N GLU A 120 -9.28 11.38 -18.77
CA GLU A 120 -7.84 11.44 -19.05
C GLU A 120 -7.05 12.04 -17.88
N CYS A 121 -7.58 13.10 -17.23
CA CYS A 121 -7.02 13.63 -15.99
C CYS A 121 -7.08 12.63 -14.83
N GLY A 122 -8.07 11.73 -14.83
CA GLY A 122 -8.16 10.60 -13.91
C GLY A 122 -6.95 9.67 -14.01
N HIS A 123 -6.50 9.36 -15.22
CA HIS A 123 -5.26 8.61 -15.42
C HIS A 123 -4.02 9.34 -14.88
N ILE A 124 -3.97 10.68 -14.96
CA ILE A 124 -2.87 11.47 -14.40
C ILE A 124 -2.87 11.40 -12.87
N VAL A 125 -4.00 11.70 -12.23
CA VAL A 125 -4.09 11.77 -10.76
C VAL A 125 -3.94 10.39 -10.10
N CYS A 126 -4.29 9.31 -10.81
CA CYS A 126 -4.07 7.93 -10.36
C CYS A 126 -2.67 7.38 -10.72
N HIS A 127 -1.79 8.19 -11.30
CA HIS A 127 -0.43 7.80 -11.70
C HIS A 127 -0.35 6.62 -12.67
N HIS A 128 -1.32 6.52 -13.59
CA HIS A 128 -1.37 5.44 -14.58
C HIS A 128 -0.42 5.66 -15.75
N CYS A 129 -0.09 6.91 -16.09
CA CYS A 129 0.50 7.30 -17.38
C CYS A 129 1.79 6.56 -17.74
N LEU A 130 2.73 6.44 -16.78
CA LEU A 130 4.00 5.75 -17.01
C LEU A 130 3.80 4.25 -17.27
N TYR A 131 2.98 3.60 -16.44
CA TYR A 131 2.68 2.17 -16.60
C TYR A 131 1.87 1.90 -17.87
N SER A 132 0.87 2.73 -18.21
CA SER A 132 0.10 2.62 -19.45
C SER A 132 1.01 2.75 -20.67
N THR A 133 1.95 3.69 -20.65
CA THR A 133 2.94 3.86 -21.72
C THR A 133 3.82 2.61 -21.88
N LEU A 134 4.34 2.07 -20.77
CA LEU A 134 5.09 0.82 -20.79
C LEU A 134 4.22 -0.33 -21.33
N GLY A 135 2.98 -0.44 -20.84
CA GLY A 135 2.03 -1.46 -21.29
C GLY A 135 1.79 -1.43 -22.79
N ARG A 136 1.55 -0.25 -23.38
CA ARG A 136 1.39 -0.07 -24.83
C ARG A 136 2.64 -0.50 -25.61
N VAL A 137 3.84 -0.15 -25.14
CA VAL A 137 5.11 -0.59 -25.76
C VAL A 137 5.26 -2.11 -25.71
N ILE A 138 4.90 -2.73 -24.59
CA ILE A 138 4.94 -4.19 -24.43
C ILE A 138 3.92 -4.88 -25.32
N LEU A 139 2.69 -4.39 -25.36
CA LEU A 139 1.59 -4.97 -26.15
C LEU A 139 1.76 -4.77 -27.64
N SER A 140 2.44 -3.70 -28.08
CA SER A 140 2.76 -3.47 -29.51
C SER A 140 3.83 -4.42 -30.07
N GLY A 141 4.38 -5.31 -29.26
CA GLY A 141 5.44 -6.23 -29.68
C GLY A 141 6.84 -5.60 -29.76
N ALA A 142 6.99 -4.32 -29.39
CA ALA A 142 8.29 -3.64 -29.36
C ALA A 142 9.24 -4.17 -28.28
N ILE A 143 8.80 -5.16 -27.52
CA ILE A 143 9.56 -5.77 -26.43
C ILE A 143 10.82 -6.50 -26.90
N SER A 144 10.84 -6.97 -28.13
CA SER A 144 12.02 -7.57 -28.75
C SER A 144 13.24 -6.64 -28.77
N TYR A 145 13.03 -5.32 -28.79
CA TYR A 145 14.09 -4.32 -28.70
C TYR A 145 14.79 -4.31 -27.33
N PHE A 146 14.16 -4.87 -26.28
CA PHE A 146 14.75 -5.00 -24.96
C PHE A 146 15.52 -6.32 -24.76
N GLY A 147 15.65 -7.16 -25.80
CA GLY A 147 16.40 -8.42 -25.74
C GLY A 147 15.73 -9.50 -24.89
N LEU A 148 14.44 -9.41 -24.64
CA LEU A 148 13.67 -10.37 -23.87
C LEU A 148 12.99 -11.40 -24.77
N ASN A 149 12.90 -12.63 -24.30
CA ASN A 149 12.20 -13.71 -25.00
C ASN A 149 10.68 -13.55 -24.86
N ASP A 150 9.95 -13.61 -25.96
CA ASP A 150 8.50 -13.43 -26.01
C ASP A 150 7.75 -14.36 -25.05
N LEU A 151 8.18 -15.62 -24.92
CA LEU A 151 7.58 -16.58 -23.99
C LEU A 151 7.72 -16.18 -22.50
N ALA A 152 8.84 -15.55 -22.14
CA ALA A 152 9.06 -15.08 -20.79
C ALA A 152 8.23 -13.83 -20.44
N VAL A 153 7.77 -13.12 -21.45
CA VAL A 153 7.03 -11.85 -21.31
C VAL A 153 5.52 -12.03 -21.36
N MET A 154 5.02 -13.13 -21.89
CA MET A 154 3.58 -13.39 -21.98
C MET A 154 2.81 -13.18 -20.66
N PRO A 155 3.27 -13.64 -19.49
CA PRO A 155 2.57 -13.38 -18.22
C PRO A 155 2.50 -11.88 -17.88
N ILE A 156 3.55 -11.12 -18.21
CA ILE A 156 3.61 -9.67 -17.99
C ILE A 156 2.64 -8.97 -18.96
N GLN A 157 2.59 -9.37 -20.24
CA GLN A 157 1.66 -8.83 -21.23
C GLN A 157 0.20 -9.04 -20.80
N ALA A 158 -0.15 -10.26 -20.38
CA ALA A 158 -1.48 -10.58 -19.90
C ALA A 158 -1.87 -9.75 -18.66
N ALA A 159 -0.94 -9.59 -17.71
CA ALA A 159 -1.17 -8.78 -16.51
C ALA A 159 -1.27 -7.29 -16.82
N PHE A 160 -0.50 -6.76 -17.78
CA PHE A 160 -0.65 -5.38 -18.24
C PHE A 160 -2.01 -5.15 -18.90
N SER A 161 -2.40 -6.03 -19.83
CA SER A 161 -3.70 -5.96 -20.49
C SER A 161 -4.85 -5.98 -19.46
N TYR A 162 -4.75 -6.82 -18.43
CA TYR A 162 -5.73 -6.87 -17.34
C TYR A 162 -5.73 -5.58 -16.51
N TRP A 163 -4.54 -5.11 -16.09
CA TRP A 163 -4.44 -3.89 -15.30
C TRP A 163 -4.94 -2.66 -16.09
N MET A 164 -4.60 -2.52 -17.36
CA MET A 164 -5.09 -1.40 -18.19
C MET A 164 -6.62 -1.34 -18.23
N ARG A 165 -7.31 -2.49 -18.27
CA ARG A 165 -8.78 -2.52 -18.17
C ARG A 165 -9.28 -2.10 -16.79
N CYS A 166 -8.57 -2.49 -15.72
CA CYS A 166 -8.92 -2.09 -14.37
C CYS A 166 -8.69 -0.59 -14.11
N SER A 167 -7.65 0.00 -14.72
CA SER A 167 -7.33 1.42 -14.56
C SER A 167 -8.41 2.35 -15.17
N GLU A 168 -9.14 1.89 -16.19
CA GLU A 168 -10.28 2.61 -16.75
C GLU A 168 -11.38 2.88 -15.70
N LEU A 169 -11.62 1.92 -14.79
CA LEU A 169 -12.63 2.07 -13.74
C LEU A 169 -12.28 3.20 -12.75
N SER A 170 -10.98 3.39 -12.47
CA SER A 170 -10.51 4.50 -11.63
C SER A 170 -10.61 5.85 -12.35
N ALA A 171 -10.29 5.89 -13.63
CA ALA A 171 -10.40 7.09 -14.44
C ALA A 171 -11.88 7.53 -14.60
N ASP A 172 -12.81 6.58 -14.77
CA ASP A 172 -14.24 6.86 -14.81
C ASP A 172 -14.74 7.43 -13.46
N ARG A 173 -14.27 6.90 -12.33
CA ARG A 173 -14.60 7.45 -11.00
C ARG A 173 -14.09 8.90 -10.84
N ALA A 174 -12.87 9.21 -11.31
CA ALA A 174 -12.36 10.59 -11.31
C ALA A 174 -13.26 11.53 -12.13
N ALA A 175 -13.67 11.09 -13.31
CA ALA A 175 -14.56 11.88 -14.17
C ALA A 175 -15.95 12.05 -13.55
N ALA A 176 -16.54 11.00 -12.96
CA ALA A 176 -17.81 11.09 -12.26
C ALA A 176 -17.76 12.06 -11.07
N LEU A 177 -16.66 12.12 -10.32
CA LEU A 177 -16.46 13.12 -9.28
C LEU A 177 -16.40 14.54 -9.84
N CYS A 178 -15.74 14.74 -10.98
CA CYS A 178 -15.71 16.05 -11.64
C CYS A 178 -17.08 16.50 -12.12
N ASP A 179 -17.90 15.57 -12.64
CA ASP A 179 -19.26 15.82 -13.14
C ASP A 179 -20.31 15.87 -12.03
N GLY A 180 -20.03 15.35 -10.82
CA GLY A 180 -20.96 15.22 -9.70
C GLY A 180 -21.99 14.10 -9.87
N SER A 181 -21.96 13.34 -10.97
CA SER A 181 -22.82 12.17 -11.23
C SER A 181 -22.11 11.20 -12.20
N SER A 182 -22.68 9.98 -12.32
CA SER A 182 -22.23 8.98 -13.31
C SER A 182 -22.91 9.10 -14.67
N ASP A 183 -23.93 9.95 -14.83
CA ASP A 183 -24.79 9.95 -16.01
C ASP A 183 -24.01 10.21 -17.33
N LYS A 184 -23.10 11.19 -17.28
CA LYS A 184 -22.25 11.51 -18.44
C LYS A 184 -21.24 10.42 -18.75
N ILE A 185 -20.77 9.69 -17.72
CA ILE A 185 -19.86 8.53 -17.92
C ILE A 185 -20.63 7.42 -18.63
N VAL A 186 -21.85 7.14 -18.22
CA VAL A 186 -22.69 6.13 -18.87
C VAL A 186 -22.92 6.51 -20.34
N GLU A 187 -23.29 7.77 -20.62
CA GLU A 187 -23.48 8.24 -21.99
C GLU A 187 -22.16 8.19 -22.79
N MET A 188 -21.04 8.61 -22.22
CA MET A 188 -19.71 8.52 -22.85
C MET A 188 -19.39 7.08 -23.22
N CYS A 189 -19.59 6.13 -22.33
CA CYS A 189 -19.38 4.70 -22.60
C CYS A 189 -20.29 4.19 -23.72
N MET A 190 -21.56 4.59 -23.72
CA MET A 190 -22.48 4.25 -24.82
C MET A 190 -22.01 4.82 -26.17
N ARG A 191 -21.48 6.06 -26.19
CA ARG A 191 -20.91 6.69 -27.40
C ARG A 191 -19.73 5.90 -27.94
N PHE A 192 -18.81 5.49 -27.09
CA PHE A 192 -17.70 4.62 -27.47
C PHE A 192 -18.17 3.22 -27.91
N ALA A 193 -19.33 2.75 -27.44
CA ALA A 193 -19.95 1.50 -27.88
C ALA A 193 -20.74 1.64 -29.23
N GLY A 194 -20.80 2.85 -29.82
CA GLY A 194 -21.45 3.10 -31.11
C GLY A 194 -22.75 3.90 -31.04
N TYR A 195 -23.19 4.30 -29.85
CA TYR A 195 -24.37 5.15 -29.68
C TYR A 195 -24.17 6.52 -30.38
N ASN A 196 -25.16 6.97 -31.11
CA ASN A 196 -25.17 8.29 -31.73
C ASN A 196 -26.61 8.82 -31.85
N LYS A 197 -26.75 10.11 -32.22
CA LYS A 197 -28.05 10.79 -32.30
C LYS A 197 -29.05 10.14 -33.24
N ASN A 198 -28.59 9.41 -34.22
CA ASN A 198 -29.48 8.80 -35.25
C ASN A 198 -30.22 7.57 -34.73
N ILE A 199 -29.67 6.89 -33.72
CA ILE A 199 -30.24 5.72 -33.07
C ILE A 199 -30.74 6.01 -31.66
N ALA A 200 -30.71 7.27 -31.18
CA ALA A 200 -31.04 7.65 -29.81
C ALA A 200 -32.44 7.23 -29.38
N ALA A 201 -33.41 7.25 -30.31
CA ALA A 201 -34.80 6.82 -30.03
C ALA A 201 -34.97 5.31 -29.84
N GLU A 202 -34.01 4.50 -30.29
CA GLU A 202 -34.06 3.04 -30.24
C GLU A 202 -33.08 2.44 -29.21
N ALA A 203 -32.10 3.20 -28.77
CA ALA A 203 -31.12 2.76 -27.79
C ALA A 203 -31.71 2.87 -26.36
N ASN A 204 -31.44 1.86 -25.52
CA ASN A 204 -31.91 1.79 -24.14
C ASN A 204 -30.71 1.63 -23.19
N MET A 205 -30.53 2.60 -22.31
CA MET A 205 -29.44 2.65 -21.33
C MET A 205 -29.51 1.47 -20.33
N GLU A 206 -30.70 1.09 -19.90
CA GLU A 206 -30.86 -0.03 -18.95
C GLU A 206 -30.45 -1.35 -19.62
N GLU A 207 -30.82 -1.57 -20.88
CA GLU A 207 -30.41 -2.75 -21.65
C GLU A 207 -28.90 -2.75 -21.89
N PHE A 208 -28.29 -1.58 -22.15
CA PHE A 208 -26.84 -1.47 -22.27
C PHE A 208 -26.13 -1.86 -20.96
N MET A 209 -26.64 -1.43 -19.79
CA MET A 209 -26.04 -1.80 -18.51
C MET A 209 -26.30 -3.26 -18.13
N LYS A 210 -27.39 -3.88 -18.56
CA LYS A 210 -27.61 -5.32 -18.37
C LYS A 210 -26.56 -6.18 -19.07
N GLN A 211 -26.02 -5.72 -20.20
CA GLN A 211 -24.92 -6.40 -20.86
C GLN A 211 -23.70 -6.59 -19.94
N ALA A 212 -23.47 -5.69 -18.98
CA ALA A 212 -22.38 -5.83 -18.03
C ALA A 212 -22.57 -7.02 -17.08
N VAL A 213 -23.81 -7.28 -16.65
CA VAL A 213 -24.16 -8.41 -15.78
C VAL A 213 -23.99 -9.72 -16.54
N GLU A 214 -24.59 -9.81 -17.75
CA GLU A 214 -24.48 -10.97 -18.64
C GLU A 214 -23.00 -11.29 -18.99
N TYR A 215 -22.24 -10.25 -19.31
CA TYR A 215 -20.80 -10.38 -19.58
C TYR A 215 -20.05 -11.00 -18.42
N ARG A 216 -20.29 -10.54 -17.18
CA ARG A 216 -19.65 -11.08 -15.97
C ARG A 216 -19.98 -12.54 -15.73
N GLU A 217 -21.25 -12.93 -15.93
CA GLU A 217 -21.69 -14.30 -15.84
C GLU A 217 -20.94 -15.18 -16.83
N MET A 218 -20.89 -14.77 -18.11
CA MET A 218 -20.21 -15.51 -19.18
C MET A 218 -18.69 -15.65 -18.95
N VAL A 219 -18.02 -14.59 -18.49
CA VAL A 219 -16.57 -14.62 -18.24
C VAL A 219 -16.24 -15.35 -16.93
N GLY A 220 -17.12 -15.24 -15.93
CA GLY A 220 -16.93 -15.85 -14.62
C GLY A 220 -16.81 -17.37 -14.64
N ASP A 221 -17.48 -18.03 -15.58
CA ASP A 221 -17.70 -19.49 -15.58
C ASP A 221 -16.52 -20.33 -16.08
N SER A 222 -15.53 -19.78 -16.78
CA SER A 222 -14.40 -20.59 -17.25
C SER A 222 -13.07 -19.84 -17.36
N LYS A 223 -11.98 -20.59 -17.06
CA LYS A 223 -10.61 -20.08 -17.31
C LYS A 223 -10.35 -19.80 -18.80
N TRP A 224 -11.00 -20.56 -19.69
CA TRP A 224 -10.88 -20.41 -21.13
C TRP A 224 -11.48 -19.09 -21.59
N ASN A 225 -12.67 -18.73 -21.09
CA ASN A 225 -13.32 -17.46 -21.41
C ASN A 225 -12.46 -16.27 -20.98
N LYS A 226 -11.84 -16.31 -19.78
CA LYS A 226 -10.91 -15.28 -19.30
C LYS A 226 -9.67 -15.15 -20.19
N THR A 227 -9.17 -16.24 -20.72
CA THR A 227 -8.01 -16.22 -21.62
C THR A 227 -8.38 -15.60 -22.97
N LEU A 228 -9.51 -16.01 -23.56
CA LEU A 228 -10.04 -15.44 -24.80
C LEU A 228 -10.35 -13.96 -24.66
N GLU A 229 -10.99 -13.56 -23.58
CA GLU A 229 -11.25 -12.16 -23.25
C GLU A 229 -9.95 -11.35 -23.23
N SER A 230 -8.94 -11.83 -22.52
CA SER A 230 -7.64 -11.14 -22.46
C SER A 230 -7.00 -10.96 -23.84
N MET A 231 -7.12 -11.95 -24.72
CA MET A 231 -6.59 -11.88 -26.09
C MET A 231 -7.39 -10.91 -26.97
N LEU A 232 -8.72 -10.96 -26.92
CA LEU A 232 -9.59 -10.14 -27.74
C LEU A 232 -9.55 -8.66 -27.37
N LEU A 233 -9.46 -8.35 -26.07
CA LEU A 233 -9.50 -6.99 -25.56
C LEU A 233 -8.10 -6.33 -25.47
N SER A 234 -7.02 -7.07 -25.72
CA SER A 234 -5.65 -6.55 -25.57
C SER A 234 -5.29 -5.42 -26.53
N GLN A 235 -6.02 -5.30 -27.65
CA GLN A 235 -5.80 -4.30 -28.70
C GLN A 235 -6.76 -3.10 -28.61
N MET A 236 -7.65 -3.08 -27.61
CA MET A 236 -8.66 -2.02 -27.47
C MET A 236 -8.16 -0.97 -26.46
N ASP A 237 -8.27 0.31 -26.80
CA ASP A 237 -7.85 1.41 -25.93
C ASP A 237 -8.76 1.58 -24.71
N HIS A 238 -10.07 1.63 -24.89
CA HIS A 238 -11.07 1.80 -23.83
C HIS A 238 -12.11 0.67 -23.86
N PRO A 239 -11.73 -0.57 -23.53
CA PRO A 239 -12.63 -1.72 -23.62
C PRO A 239 -13.66 -1.74 -22.49
N LEU A 240 -14.62 -2.66 -22.59
CA LEU A 240 -15.62 -2.97 -21.57
C LEU A 240 -16.61 -1.83 -21.27
N ASN A 241 -17.01 -1.06 -22.28
CA ASN A 241 -17.86 0.12 -22.10
C ASN A 241 -19.12 -0.13 -21.23
N ALA A 242 -19.82 -1.25 -21.41
CA ALA A 242 -20.99 -1.59 -20.61
C ALA A 242 -20.60 -1.85 -19.12
N VAL A 243 -19.49 -2.56 -18.88
CA VAL A 243 -18.99 -2.84 -17.54
C VAL A 243 -18.55 -1.55 -16.85
N ARG A 244 -17.85 -0.67 -17.54
CA ARG A 244 -17.42 0.65 -17.04
C ARG A 244 -18.62 1.50 -16.65
N ALA A 245 -19.60 1.60 -17.50
CA ALA A 245 -20.86 2.32 -17.25
C ALA A 245 -21.56 1.78 -15.98
N TYR A 246 -21.70 0.45 -15.89
CA TYR A 246 -22.35 -0.20 -14.76
C TYR A 246 -21.59 0.02 -13.44
N GLU A 247 -20.27 -0.20 -13.42
CA GLU A 247 -19.43 -0.02 -12.22
C GLU A 247 -19.46 1.42 -11.71
N CYS A 248 -19.37 2.39 -12.62
CA CYS A 248 -19.43 3.79 -12.27
C CYS A 248 -20.82 4.17 -11.73
N ALA A 249 -21.90 3.69 -12.36
CA ALA A 249 -23.27 3.93 -11.91
C ALA A 249 -23.55 3.31 -10.53
N GLU A 250 -23.09 2.09 -10.26
CA GLU A 250 -23.26 1.48 -8.94
C GLU A 250 -22.44 2.23 -7.86
N TRP A 251 -21.22 2.61 -8.17
CA TRP A 251 -20.40 3.38 -7.23
C TRP A 251 -21.01 4.75 -6.92
N SER A 252 -21.60 5.43 -7.89
CA SER A 252 -22.22 6.75 -7.70
C SER A 252 -23.44 6.73 -6.76
N LYS A 253 -24.04 5.57 -6.49
CA LYS A 253 -25.13 5.39 -5.53
C LYS A 253 -24.64 5.29 -4.08
N THR A 254 -23.34 5.15 -3.86
CA THR A 254 -22.77 4.98 -2.52
C THR A 254 -22.73 6.30 -1.75
N GLU A 255 -22.85 6.22 -0.43
CA GLU A 255 -22.70 7.39 0.46
C GLU A 255 -21.30 8.03 0.31
N GLY A 256 -20.25 7.20 0.14
CA GLY A 256 -18.88 7.65 -0.07
C GLY A 256 -18.72 8.56 -1.30
N PHE A 257 -19.38 8.23 -2.40
CA PHE A 257 -19.39 9.10 -3.58
C PHE A 257 -19.99 10.48 -3.27
N GLY A 258 -21.15 10.52 -2.62
CA GLY A 258 -21.82 11.77 -2.25
C GLY A 258 -20.95 12.65 -1.34
N LYS A 259 -20.26 12.05 -0.37
CA LYS A 259 -19.29 12.75 0.50
C LYS A 259 -18.13 13.34 -0.30
N LEU A 260 -17.54 12.58 -1.24
CA LEU A 260 -16.43 13.05 -2.08
C LEU A 260 -16.85 14.18 -3.02
N VAL A 261 -18.05 14.10 -3.63
CA VAL A 261 -18.58 15.19 -4.46
C VAL A 261 -18.75 16.47 -3.63
N THR A 262 -19.36 16.37 -2.44
CA THR A 262 -19.52 17.48 -1.52
C THR A 262 -18.18 18.11 -1.12
N TYR A 263 -17.18 17.29 -0.86
CA TYR A 263 -15.82 17.74 -0.57
C TYR A 263 -15.23 18.53 -1.75
N MET A 264 -15.31 17.99 -2.97
CA MET A 264 -14.77 18.63 -4.15
C MET A 264 -15.43 19.97 -4.45
N GLU A 265 -16.76 20.06 -4.33
CA GLU A 265 -17.50 21.33 -4.51
C GLU A 265 -17.06 22.40 -3.50
N LYS A 266 -16.87 22.01 -2.24
CA LYS A 266 -16.46 22.95 -1.19
C LYS A 266 -15.01 23.41 -1.34
N THR A 267 -14.09 22.50 -1.71
CA THR A 267 -12.67 22.84 -1.90
C THR A 267 -12.41 23.71 -3.11
N CYS A 268 -13.14 23.53 -4.21
CA CYS A 268 -13.05 24.42 -5.38
C CYS A 268 -13.46 25.86 -5.05
N ASN A 269 -14.38 26.05 -4.12
CA ASN A 269 -14.90 27.38 -3.73
C ASN A 269 -14.06 28.10 -2.66
N SER A 270 -13.06 27.43 -2.04
CA SER A 270 -12.35 27.94 -0.85
C SER A 270 -10.83 27.96 -0.92
N ASN A 271 -10.23 27.98 -2.12
CA ASN A 271 -8.77 28.00 -2.32
C ASN A 271 -7.97 26.87 -1.64
N GLY A 272 -8.61 25.72 -1.44
CA GLY A 272 -8.00 24.53 -0.86
C GLY A 272 -8.16 24.46 0.66
N GLY A 273 -8.70 23.37 1.16
CA GLY A 273 -8.84 23.03 2.57
C GLY A 273 -8.72 21.52 2.76
N ASN A 274 -8.51 21.08 3.99
CA ASN A 274 -8.49 19.66 4.30
C ASN A 274 -9.93 19.12 4.28
N ILE A 275 -10.11 17.88 3.82
CA ILE A 275 -11.43 17.19 3.80
C ILE A 275 -12.12 17.23 5.16
N CYS A 276 -11.33 17.13 6.23
CA CYS A 276 -11.78 17.17 7.61
C CYS A 276 -12.46 18.48 8.03
N GLU A 277 -12.05 19.62 7.45
CA GLU A 277 -12.62 20.92 7.76
C GLU A 277 -14.05 21.07 7.26
N TYR A 278 -14.43 20.29 6.25
CA TYR A 278 -15.73 20.39 5.60
C TYR A 278 -16.72 19.30 6.01
N LEU A 279 -16.24 18.12 6.33
CA LEU A 279 -17.10 16.97 6.55
C LEU A 279 -17.07 16.44 8.00
N ASN A 280 -16.12 16.88 8.83
CA ASN A 280 -15.83 16.33 10.16
C ASN A 280 -15.59 14.81 10.15
N GLU A 281 -15.31 14.25 8.97
CA GLU A 281 -15.06 12.83 8.74
C GLU A 281 -13.86 12.67 7.81
N ILE A 282 -13.16 11.56 7.99
CA ILE A 282 -11.95 11.20 7.24
C ILE A 282 -12.16 9.88 6.54
N PRO A 283 -11.98 9.79 5.20
CA PRO A 283 -11.90 8.51 4.52
C PRO A 283 -10.52 7.87 4.75
N MET A 284 -10.48 6.59 5.06
CA MET A 284 -9.22 5.86 5.16
C MET A 284 -8.58 5.72 3.76
N ALA A 285 -7.35 6.18 3.63
CA ALA A 285 -6.61 6.06 2.37
C ALA A 285 -6.13 4.63 2.11
N GLU A 286 -6.01 3.82 3.17
CA GLU A 286 -5.53 2.44 3.09
C GLU A 286 -6.33 1.53 4.05
N ALA A 287 -6.39 0.23 3.73
CA ALA A 287 -6.99 -0.75 4.65
C ALA A 287 -6.09 -1.00 5.87
N SER A 288 -6.67 -1.44 6.98
CA SER A 288 -5.95 -1.71 8.24
C SER A 288 -4.67 -2.56 8.06
N LYS A 289 -4.71 -3.55 7.18
CA LYS A 289 -3.58 -4.44 6.87
C LYS A 289 -2.35 -3.72 6.30
N TYR A 290 -2.54 -2.57 5.67
CA TYR A 290 -1.44 -1.79 5.09
C TYR A 290 -0.52 -1.19 6.14
N TYR A 291 -1.06 -0.88 7.31
CA TYR A 291 -0.31 -0.29 8.43
C TYR A 291 0.46 -1.32 9.25
N ILE A 292 0.00 -2.59 9.23
CA ILE A 292 0.64 -3.67 9.98
C ILE A 292 2.03 -3.96 9.40
N GLY A 293 3.02 -4.07 10.29
CA GLY A 293 4.41 -4.31 9.92
C GLY A 293 5.26 -3.07 9.63
N LYS A 294 4.64 -1.89 9.50
CA LYS A 294 5.33 -0.60 9.35
C LYS A 294 5.87 -0.10 10.69
N ASN A 295 6.72 0.93 10.64
CA ASN A 295 7.19 1.63 11.83
C ASN A 295 6.04 2.46 12.45
N VAL A 296 5.91 2.46 13.78
CA VAL A 296 4.84 3.16 14.49
C VAL A 296 4.87 4.68 14.25
N ASP A 297 6.06 5.29 14.16
CA ASP A 297 6.19 6.73 13.95
C ASP A 297 5.75 7.11 12.52
N GLU A 298 6.11 6.29 11.51
CA GLU A 298 5.62 6.42 10.14
C GLU A 298 4.08 6.35 10.07
N VAL A 299 3.49 5.37 10.77
CA VAL A 299 2.02 5.20 10.79
C VAL A 299 1.34 6.38 11.48
N LYS A 300 1.91 6.91 12.57
CA LYS A 300 1.38 8.13 13.23
C LYS A 300 1.40 9.34 12.30
N GLU A 301 2.50 9.54 11.58
CA GLU A 301 2.62 10.63 10.60
C GLU A 301 1.57 10.50 9.51
N MET A 302 1.43 9.32 8.89
CA MET A 302 0.42 9.03 7.87
C MET A 302 -1.00 9.33 8.35
N LEU A 303 -1.35 8.90 9.57
CA LEU A 303 -2.69 9.12 10.15
C LEU A 303 -2.93 10.60 10.50
N GLY A 304 -1.90 11.29 10.98
CA GLY A 304 -1.93 12.73 11.24
C GLY A 304 -2.12 13.55 9.95
N GLU A 305 -1.43 13.17 8.87
CA GLU A 305 -1.59 13.79 7.54
C GLU A 305 -3.00 13.57 6.97
N LEU A 306 -3.65 12.44 7.27
CA LEU A 306 -5.06 12.22 6.95
C LEU A 306 -5.99 13.15 7.74
N GLY A 307 -5.56 13.66 8.90
CA GLY A 307 -6.30 14.60 9.73
C GLY A 307 -6.81 14.04 11.06
N PHE A 308 -6.47 12.80 11.45
CA PHE A 308 -6.84 12.29 12.77
C PHE A 308 -6.13 13.07 13.88
N THR A 309 -6.89 13.48 14.89
CA THR A 309 -6.41 14.29 16.02
C THR A 309 -6.16 13.48 17.28
N ASN A 310 -6.79 12.31 17.41
CA ASN A 310 -6.72 11.46 18.60
C ASN A 310 -6.02 10.13 18.28
N ILE A 311 -4.68 10.16 18.15
CA ILE A 311 -3.87 8.99 17.81
C ILE A 311 -3.11 8.51 19.06
N ASN A 312 -3.54 7.39 19.61
CA ASN A 312 -2.95 6.73 20.75
C ASN A 312 -2.05 5.57 20.34
N THR A 313 -0.93 5.38 21.03
CA THR A 313 -0.03 4.26 20.81
C THR A 313 0.05 3.37 22.03
N LEU A 314 -0.09 2.06 21.84
CA LEU A 314 0.01 1.05 22.90
C LEU A 314 1.24 0.17 22.66
N ARG A 315 2.19 0.26 23.60
CA ARG A 315 3.42 -0.55 23.55
C ARG A 315 3.16 -1.97 24.04
N ILE A 316 3.57 -2.95 23.26
CA ILE A 316 3.58 -4.38 23.61
C ILE A 316 5.04 -4.81 23.81
N THR A 317 5.38 -5.27 25.03
CA THR A 317 6.76 -5.61 25.38
C THR A 317 7.09 -7.08 25.19
N GLN A 318 6.08 -7.97 25.20
CA GLN A 318 6.23 -9.41 25.07
C GLN A 318 5.37 -9.96 23.94
N LEU A 319 5.93 -10.80 23.10
CA LEU A 319 5.25 -11.44 21.99
C LEU A 319 5.59 -12.93 21.93
N ASN A 320 4.59 -13.72 21.52
CA ASN A 320 4.78 -15.15 21.21
C ASN A 320 5.28 -15.38 19.77
N THR A 321 5.39 -14.32 18.95
CA THR A 321 5.82 -14.35 17.55
C THR A 321 6.93 -13.31 17.32
N PHE A 322 7.71 -13.51 16.26
CA PHE A 322 8.77 -12.57 15.92
C PHE A 322 8.20 -11.27 15.36
N ALA A 323 8.61 -10.13 15.94
CA ALA A 323 8.37 -8.80 15.38
C ALA A 323 9.64 -7.93 15.53
N ARG A 324 9.78 -6.94 14.65
CA ARG A 324 10.88 -5.98 14.71
C ARG A 324 10.56 -4.87 15.71
N ASN A 325 11.60 -4.26 16.27
CA ASN A 325 11.43 -3.11 17.16
C ASN A 325 10.67 -1.97 16.48
N CYS A 326 9.71 -1.37 17.19
CA CYS A 326 8.80 -0.31 16.71
C CYS A 326 7.86 -0.73 15.56
N GLN A 327 7.67 -2.02 15.35
CA GLN A 327 6.76 -2.55 14.32
C GLN A 327 5.32 -2.54 14.81
N VAL A 328 4.39 -1.99 14.00
CA VAL A 328 2.95 -2.01 14.24
C VAL A 328 2.41 -3.43 14.14
N LEU A 329 1.66 -3.84 15.15
CA LEU A 329 1.03 -5.16 15.27
C LEU A 329 -0.44 -5.13 14.90
N SER A 330 -1.13 -4.09 15.33
CA SER A 330 -2.56 -3.87 15.04
C SER A 330 -2.88 -2.38 15.02
N ILE A 331 -3.98 -2.04 14.35
CA ILE A 331 -4.56 -0.71 14.33
C ILE A 331 -6.07 -0.80 14.44
N LYS A 332 -6.67 0.05 15.28
CA LYS A 332 -8.11 0.16 15.46
C LYS A 332 -8.52 1.63 15.38
N VAL A 333 -9.69 1.87 14.80
CA VAL A 333 -10.31 3.19 14.77
C VAL A 333 -11.71 3.05 15.38
N ASP A 334 -12.02 3.79 16.45
CA ASP A 334 -13.22 3.65 17.27
C ASP A 334 -13.50 2.19 17.67
N GLY A 335 -12.43 1.46 18.02
CA GLY A 335 -12.52 0.06 18.40
C GLY A 335 -12.72 -0.92 17.23
N LYS A 336 -12.91 -0.45 16.00
CA LYS A 336 -13.04 -1.26 14.78
C LYS A 336 -11.65 -1.67 14.30
N ASP A 337 -11.34 -2.94 14.35
CA ASP A 337 -10.22 -3.55 13.63
C ASP A 337 -10.69 -4.03 12.24
N GLY A 338 -9.77 -4.20 11.32
CA GLY A 338 -10.11 -4.71 9.99
C GLY A 338 -10.94 -3.74 9.13
N PHE A 339 -10.75 -2.44 9.28
CA PHE A 339 -11.33 -1.45 8.38
C PHE A 339 -10.74 -1.54 6.97
N ASN A 340 -11.55 -1.13 5.99
CA ASN A 340 -11.16 -1.11 4.58
C ASN A 340 -10.79 0.30 4.14
N MET A 341 -10.17 0.38 2.98
CA MET A 341 -9.99 1.64 2.27
C MET A 341 -11.37 2.26 1.96
N CYS A 342 -11.45 3.58 2.02
CA CYS A 342 -12.67 4.37 1.89
C CYS A 342 -13.73 4.13 2.98
N ASP A 343 -13.42 3.43 4.08
CA ASP A 343 -14.22 3.53 5.31
C ASP A 343 -14.07 4.93 5.89
N TRP A 344 -15.18 5.54 6.32
CA TRP A 344 -15.21 6.89 6.87
C TRP A 344 -15.27 6.85 8.38
N PHE A 345 -14.49 7.73 9.03
CA PHE A 345 -14.47 7.88 10.49
C PHE A 345 -14.51 9.35 10.88
N PRO A 346 -15.08 9.69 12.05
CA PRO A 346 -14.99 11.04 12.62
C PRO A 346 -13.54 11.53 12.76
N ILE A 347 -13.31 12.83 12.62
CA ILE A 347 -11.97 13.43 12.77
C ILE A 347 -11.37 13.22 14.18
N ASP A 348 -12.23 13.13 15.20
CA ASP A 348 -11.91 12.91 16.60
C ASP A 348 -12.00 11.43 17.02
N ALA A 349 -12.17 10.51 16.04
CA ALA A 349 -12.20 9.08 16.30
C ALA A 349 -10.95 8.63 17.08
N ASP A 350 -11.15 7.70 18.03
CA ASP A 350 -10.07 7.13 18.80
C ASP A 350 -9.26 6.14 17.95
N VAL A 351 -8.07 6.55 17.55
CA VAL A 351 -7.15 5.69 16.80
C VAL A 351 -6.15 5.07 17.76
N THR A 352 -6.21 3.75 17.91
CA THR A 352 -5.26 2.99 18.73
C THR A 352 -4.32 2.18 17.84
N VAL A 353 -3.00 2.44 17.96
CA VAL A 353 -1.93 1.73 17.23
C VAL A 353 -1.12 0.90 18.23
N GLU A 354 -1.25 -0.42 18.15
CA GLU A 354 -0.44 -1.35 18.96
C GLU A 354 0.87 -1.64 18.24
N TYR A 355 2.00 -1.50 18.95
CA TYR A 355 3.32 -1.75 18.37
C TYR A 355 4.23 -2.51 19.31
N TYR A 356 5.16 -3.26 18.74
CA TYR A 356 6.15 -4.00 19.50
C TYR A 356 7.36 -3.13 19.86
N LYS A 357 7.70 -3.08 21.13
CA LYS A 357 8.97 -2.54 21.58
C LYS A 357 9.37 -3.28 22.87
N PRO A 358 10.41 -4.13 22.81
CA PRO A 358 10.88 -4.85 24.00
C PRO A 358 11.31 -3.89 25.11
N GLU A 359 11.27 -4.35 26.34
CA GLU A 359 11.86 -3.61 27.45
C GLU A 359 13.37 -3.51 27.27
N THR A 360 13.92 -2.35 27.58
CA THR A 360 15.37 -2.15 27.60
C THR A 360 15.98 -2.78 28.87
N GLU A 361 17.28 -3.08 28.83
CA GLU A 361 17.99 -3.56 30.02
C GLU A 361 17.85 -2.59 31.21
N GLU A 362 17.79 -1.29 30.95
CA GLU A 362 17.59 -0.25 31.96
C GLU A 362 16.18 -0.30 32.57
N GLU A 363 15.15 -0.47 31.74
CA GLU A 363 13.76 -0.61 32.19
C GLU A 363 13.58 -1.89 33.04
N ILE A 364 14.18 -3.00 32.58
CA ILE A 364 14.17 -4.27 33.32
C ILE A 364 14.91 -4.13 34.63
N ALA A 365 16.07 -3.46 34.66
CA ALA A 365 16.81 -3.21 35.90
C ALA A 365 16.06 -2.28 36.86
N ALA A 366 15.35 -1.28 36.33
CA ALA A 366 14.53 -0.37 37.12
C ALA A 366 13.30 -1.08 37.77
N ALA A 367 12.77 -2.12 37.12
CA ALA A 367 11.71 -2.95 37.70
C ALA A 367 12.17 -3.87 38.81
N HIS A 368 13.51 -4.05 38.99
CA HIS A 368 14.14 -4.88 40.03
C HIS A 368 15.16 -4.10 40.87
N PRO A 369 14.71 -3.08 41.61
CA PRO A 369 15.61 -2.21 42.38
C PRO A 369 16.37 -2.99 43.45
N GLY A 370 17.70 -2.92 43.42
CA GLY A 370 18.57 -3.60 44.39
C GLY A 370 18.82 -5.10 44.08
N GLN A 371 18.24 -5.62 43.01
CA GLN A 371 18.43 -7.01 42.58
C GLN A 371 19.43 -7.11 41.42
N LEU A 372 20.05 -8.28 41.32
CA LEU A 372 21.00 -8.63 40.27
C LEU A 372 20.55 -9.92 39.60
N ARG A 373 20.79 -10.01 38.28
CA ARG A 373 20.57 -11.24 37.51
C ARG A 373 21.71 -12.23 37.77
N VAL A 374 21.35 -13.46 38.06
CA VAL A 374 22.35 -14.54 38.15
C VAL A 374 22.93 -14.81 36.75
N PRO A 375 24.28 -14.82 36.61
CA PRO A 375 24.94 -15.01 35.31
C PRO A 375 24.67 -16.35 34.67
N ASN A 376 24.54 -17.42 35.47
CA ASN A 376 24.35 -18.79 35.02
C ASN A 376 23.44 -19.59 35.94
N SER A 377 22.89 -20.71 35.45
CA SER A 377 22.05 -21.61 36.26
C SER A 377 22.87 -22.45 37.26
N THR A 378 22.20 -22.97 38.26
CA THR A 378 22.81 -23.92 39.26
C THR A 378 23.56 -25.04 38.55
N ARG A 379 22.97 -25.64 37.52
CA ARG A 379 23.58 -26.76 36.74
C ARG A 379 24.91 -26.38 36.09
N PHE A 380 25.08 -25.14 35.71
CA PHE A 380 26.32 -24.65 35.11
C PHE A 380 27.45 -24.53 36.08
N TYR A 381 27.15 -24.24 37.36
CA TYR A 381 28.15 -24.07 38.42
C TYR A 381 28.61 -25.39 39.01
N ILE A 382 27.78 -26.43 39.05
CA ILE A 382 28.14 -27.73 39.60
C ILE A 382 29.28 -28.35 38.77
N GLY A 383 30.33 -28.83 39.46
CA GLY A 383 31.53 -29.42 38.84
C GLY A 383 32.61 -28.39 38.46
N LYS A 384 32.33 -27.09 38.50
CA LYS A 384 33.35 -26.05 38.33
C LYS A 384 34.18 -25.85 39.59
N MET A 385 35.35 -25.23 39.45
CA MET A 385 36.15 -24.83 40.60
C MET A 385 35.39 -23.75 41.39
N TYR A 386 35.24 -23.93 42.72
CA TYR A 386 34.47 -23.02 43.57
C TYR A 386 35.02 -21.57 43.53
N LEU A 387 36.31 -21.38 43.36
CA LEU A 387 36.92 -20.07 43.21
C LEU A 387 36.44 -19.34 41.96
N ASP A 388 36.32 -20.07 40.85
CA ASP A 388 35.82 -19.49 39.59
C ASP A 388 34.36 -19.08 39.74
N VAL A 389 33.52 -19.93 40.37
CA VAL A 389 32.12 -19.63 40.68
C VAL A 389 31.98 -18.42 41.58
N GLN A 390 32.81 -18.36 42.63
CA GLN A 390 32.80 -17.24 43.58
C GLN A 390 33.20 -15.92 42.89
N VAL A 391 34.24 -15.96 42.03
CA VAL A 391 34.71 -14.79 41.27
C VAL A 391 33.64 -14.32 40.31
N GLU A 392 32.98 -15.26 39.59
CA GLU A 392 31.92 -14.94 38.65
C GLU A 392 30.73 -14.25 39.35
N LEU A 393 30.26 -14.80 40.44
CA LEU A 393 29.15 -14.24 41.24
C LEU A 393 29.49 -12.86 41.83
N LYS A 394 30.70 -12.68 42.33
CA LYS A 394 31.19 -11.37 42.80
C LYS A 394 31.32 -10.33 41.71
N ASN A 395 31.80 -10.76 40.54
CA ASN A 395 31.90 -9.88 39.35
C ASN A 395 30.52 -9.48 38.84
N ALA A 396 29.50 -10.32 39.06
CA ALA A 396 28.10 -9.98 38.76
C ALA A 396 27.52 -8.97 39.73
N GLY A 397 28.26 -8.64 40.82
CA GLY A 397 27.86 -7.61 41.80
C GLY A 397 27.30 -8.16 43.15
N PHE A 398 27.19 -9.48 43.31
CA PHE A 398 26.73 -10.09 44.57
C PHE A 398 27.75 -9.86 45.68
N THR A 399 27.30 -9.35 46.80
CA THR A 399 28.20 -8.93 47.92
C THR A 399 28.38 -9.99 48.98
N ASN A 400 27.44 -10.93 49.13
CA ASN A 400 27.43 -11.92 50.18
C ASN A 400 27.64 -13.34 49.66
N VAL A 401 28.82 -13.62 49.09
CA VAL A 401 29.20 -14.92 48.51
C VAL A 401 30.20 -15.62 49.40
N VAL A 402 29.78 -16.73 50.04
CA VAL A 402 30.56 -17.56 50.95
C VAL A 402 30.82 -18.94 50.33
N SER A 403 32.02 -19.46 50.55
CA SER A 403 32.37 -20.83 50.14
C SER A 403 32.40 -21.73 51.37
N VAL A 404 31.72 -22.88 51.27
CA VAL A 404 31.60 -23.85 52.35
C VAL A 404 32.28 -25.14 51.92
N GLU A 405 33.26 -25.58 52.71
CA GLU A 405 33.96 -26.83 52.51
C GLU A 405 33.12 -28.02 52.96
N GLN A 406 33.00 -29.04 52.09
CA GLN A 406 32.36 -30.31 52.41
C GLN A 406 33.35 -31.47 52.19
N PRO A 407 33.99 -31.99 53.23
CA PRO A 407 34.85 -33.16 53.14
C PRO A 407 34.10 -34.40 52.68
N LYS A 408 34.70 -35.20 51.79
CA LYS A 408 34.21 -36.48 51.28
C LYS A 408 35.20 -37.60 51.65
N ASP A 409 34.69 -38.76 52.12
CA ASP A 409 35.51 -39.88 52.58
C ASP A 409 36.26 -40.57 51.42
N LYS A 410 35.73 -40.53 50.21
CA LYS A 410 36.35 -41.17 49.04
C LYS A 410 36.34 -40.24 47.83
N ARG A 411 37.48 -40.24 47.11
CA ARG A 411 37.62 -39.54 45.84
C ARG A 411 37.15 -40.43 44.71
N GLY A 412 36.16 -39.94 43.91
CA GLY A 412 35.79 -40.55 42.61
C GLY A 412 36.88 -40.31 41.56
N TRP A 413 36.97 -41.18 40.56
CA TRP A 413 38.01 -41.16 39.51
C TRP A 413 38.11 -39.81 38.73
N LEU A 414 37.01 -39.11 38.58
CA LEU A 414 36.93 -37.84 37.86
C LEU A 414 36.88 -36.58 38.80
N ASN A 415 36.79 -36.75 40.09
CA ASN A 415 36.56 -35.67 41.03
C ASN A 415 37.87 -34.96 41.41
N LYS A 416 37.85 -33.63 41.44
CA LYS A 416 38.96 -32.77 41.82
C LYS A 416 38.67 -32.08 43.14
N ASN A 417 39.71 -31.85 43.92
CA ASN A 417 39.60 -30.96 45.12
C ASN A 417 39.20 -29.56 44.67
N GLY A 418 38.20 -28.96 45.34
CA GLY A 418 37.68 -27.65 45.02
C GLY A 418 36.57 -27.61 43.99
N GLU A 419 36.05 -28.78 43.53
CA GLU A 419 34.88 -28.80 42.68
C GLU A 419 33.62 -28.43 43.46
N THR A 420 32.78 -27.55 42.84
CA THR A 420 31.50 -27.13 43.38
C THR A 420 30.50 -28.28 43.34
N GLY A 421 29.98 -28.64 44.49
CA GLY A 421 28.96 -29.66 44.66
C GLY A 421 27.55 -29.13 44.72
N GLU A 422 27.39 -27.95 45.27
CA GLU A 422 26.08 -27.27 45.42
C GLU A 422 26.30 -25.76 45.41
N VAL A 423 25.33 -25.04 44.84
CA VAL A 423 25.24 -23.58 44.96
C VAL A 423 23.81 -23.23 45.33
N SER A 424 23.67 -22.40 46.38
CA SER A 424 22.36 -21.88 46.77
C SER A 424 22.42 -20.35 46.85
N ILE A 425 21.32 -19.70 46.47
CA ILE A 425 21.11 -18.25 46.59
C ILE A 425 19.83 -18.05 47.36
N ASP A 426 19.91 -17.33 48.48
CA ASP A 426 18.79 -17.14 49.42
C ASP A 426 18.11 -18.47 49.82
N GLY A 427 18.92 -19.52 50.02
CA GLY A 427 18.45 -20.86 50.33
C GLY A 427 17.90 -21.67 49.15
N LEU A 428 17.72 -21.09 47.96
CA LEU A 428 17.28 -21.77 46.75
C LEU A 428 18.44 -22.50 46.07
N LYS A 429 18.34 -23.84 46.00
CA LYS A 429 19.36 -24.73 45.39
C LYS A 429 19.18 -24.92 43.91
N GLN A 430 18.05 -24.49 43.35
CA GLN A 430 17.78 -24.57 41.90
C GLN A 430 17.32 -23.20 41.40
N PHE A 431 18.10 -22.61 40.52
CA PHE A 431 17.85 -21.35 39.87
C PHE A 431 18.32 -21.41 38.40
N ASN A 432 17.75 -20.58 37.58
CA ASN A 432 18.09 -20.47 36.17
C ASN A 432 18.96 -19.25 35.87
N LYS A 433 19.66 -19.28 34.75
CA LYS A 433 20.33 -18.09 34.23
C LYS A 433 19.32 -16.95 34.06
N GLY A 434 19.61 -15.80 34.63
CA GLY A 434 18.78 -14.60 34.51
C GLY A 434 17.74 -14.43 35.60
N ASP A 435 17.62 -15.37 36.55
CA ASP A 435 16.78 -15.18 37.75
C ASP A 435 17.32 -14.02 38.59
N TRP A 436 16.40 -13.27 39.22
CA TRP A 436 16.72 -12.10 40.00
C TRP A 436 16.84 -12.41 41.50
N PHE A 437 17.90 -11.92 42.13
CA PHE A 437 18.12 -12.02 43.57
C PHE A 437 18.66 -10.69 44.13
N ASP A 438 18.39 -10.40 45.36
CA ASP A 438 18.95 -9.22 46.03
C ASP A 438 20.48 -9.26 45.99
N LYS A 439 21.12 -8.11 45.74
CA LYS A 439 22.59 -8.02 45.63
C LYS A 439 23.35 -8.52 46.85
N ASP A 440 22.71 -8.48 48.01
CA ASP A 440 23.21 -8.94 49.31
C ASP A 440 22.62 -10.28 49.77
N ALA A 441 21.85 -10.95 48.92
CA ALA A 441 21.32 -12.28 49.16
C ALA A 441 22.46 -13.24 49.57
N PRO A 442 22.26 -14.08 50.61
CA PRO A 442 23.27 -15.05 51.02
C PRO A 442 23.48 -16.10 49.95
N ILE A 443 24.70 -16.19 49.42
CA ILE A 443 25.09 -17.20 48.44
C ILE A 443 26.10 -18.16 49.07
N GLU A 444 25.73 -19.43 49.11
CA GLU A 444 26.62 -20.47 49.55
C GLU A 444 27.11 -21.31 48.37
N VAL A 445 28.42 -21.41 48.18
CA VAL A 445 29.09 -22.25 47.19
C VAL A 445 29.74 -23.42 47.98
N VAL A 446 29.08 -24.56 47.97
CA VAL A 446 29.62 -25.77 48.62
C VAL A 446 30.58 -26.46 47.71
N TYR A 447 31.82 -26.73 48.15
CA TYR A 447 32.83 -27.43 47.38
C TYR A 447 33.35 -28.68 48.12
N TYR A 448 33.78 -29.62 47.35
CA TYR A 448 34.27 -30.92 47.86
C TYR A 448 35.78 -30.91 48.03
N THR A 449 36.19 -31.47 49.15
CA THR A 449 37.60 -31.83 49.43
C THR A 449 37.73 -33.31 49.65
N TYR A 450 38.83 -33.88 49.21
CA TYR A 450 39.13 -35.30 49.30
C TYR A 450 40.46 -35.50 50.02
N PRO A 451 40.64 -36.64 50.77
CA PRO A 451 41.90 -36.97 51.39
C PRO A 451 43.04 -37.00 50.37
N ALA A 452 44.23 -36.56 50.81
CA ALA A 452 45.44 -36.77 50.01
C ALA A 452 45.66 -38.26 49.83
N ASN A 453 45.91 -38.71 48.62
CA ASN A 453 46.26 -40.08 48.34
C ASN A 453 47.62 -40.46 48.91
#